data_942d8df6c0e1b69ea1c3d7fa1de837f0
#
_entry.id   942d8df6c0e1b69ea1c3d7fa1de837f0
#
_cell.length_a   1.000
_cell.length_b   1.000
_cell.length_c   1.000
_cell.angle_alpha   90.00
_cell.angle_beta   90.00
_cell.angle_gamma   90.00
#
_symmetry.space_group_name_H-M   'P 1'
#
loop_
_entity.id
_entity.type
_entity.pdbx_description
1 polymer ?
#
loop_
_entity_poly.entity_id
_entity_poly.type
_entity_poly.pdbx_seq_one_letter_code
_entity_poly.pdbx_strand_id
1 'polypeptide(L)'
;MKKLTVFALAVIMTLSFASLSFALKKDVEFPAVGDEGKVVFSHENHTEKKGFKCPDCHPGLFKMKKGGDKLTMADMEAGKNCGACHNGEKAFAVKSPDSCPKCHVK
;
A
#
# COMPACT_ATOMS: atom_id res chain seq x y z
N MET A 1 -41.08 8.30 17.80
CA MET A 1 -39.95 7.73 18.52
C MET A 1 -39.25 6.59 17.79
N LYS A 2 -39.95 5.59 17.30
CA LYS A 2 -39.35 4.46 16.55
C LYS A 2 -38.60 4.88 15.26
N LYS A 3 -39.10 5.89 14.54
CA LYS A 3 -38.47 6.40 13.30
C LYS A 3 -37.19 7.18 13.57
N LEU A 4 -37.08 7.85 14.71
CA LEU A 4 -35.89 8.62 15.08
C LEU A 4 -34.72 7.71 15.49
N THR A 5 -35.01 6.60 16.16
CA THR A 5 -33.99 5.63 16.57
C THR A 5 -33.39 4.87 15.38
N VAL A 6 -34.20 4.55 14.37
CA VAL A 6 -33.71 3.91 13.14
C VAL A 6 -32.82 4.86 12.34
N PHE A 7 -33.17 6.15 12.30
CA PHE A 7 -32.36 7.15 11.61
C PHE A 7 -31.00 7.38 12.30
N ALA A 8 -30.98 7.42 13.64
CA ALA A 8 -29.75 7.57 14.44
C ALA A 8 -28.81 6.35 14.25
N LEU A 9 -29.35 5.13 14.21
CA LEU A 9 -28.57 3.92 13.95
C LEU A 9 -27.98 3.88 12.53
N ALA A 10 -28.72 4.32 11.53
CA ALA A 10 -28.23 4.39 10.14
C ALA A 10 -27.09 5.42 10.00
N VAL A 11 -27.18 6.56 10.67
CA VAL A 11 -26.13 7.59 10.65
C VAL A 11 -24.84 7.11 11.34
N ILE A 12 -24.97 6.38 12.45
CA ILE A 12 -23.81 5.81 13.17
C ILE A 12 -23.11 4.76 12.32
N MET A 13 -23.84 3.91 11.60
CA MET A 13 -23.26 2.91 10.71
C MET A 13 -22.50 3.54 9.53
N THR A 14 -23.03 4.60 8.93
CA THR A 14 -22.37 5.28 7.81
C THR A 14 -21.08 6.00 8.22
N LEU A 15 -21.04 6.60 9.40
CA LEU A 15 -19.86 7.23 9.98
C LEU A 15 -18.74 6.21 10.28
N SER A 16 -19.09 5.00 10.72
CA SER A 16 -18.13 3.93 10.99
C SER A 16 -17.44 3.42 9.71
N PHE A 17 -18.16 3.33 8.60
CA PHE A 17 -17.59 2.94 7.30
C PHE A 17 -16.63 3.99 6.72
N ALA A 18 -16.92 5.28 6.87
CA ALA A 18 -16.06 6.36 6.42
C ALA A 18 -14.71 6.37 7.15
N SER A 19 -14.70 6.07 8.45
CA SER A 19 -13.48 5.98 9.25
C SER A 19 -12.56 4.82 8.83
N LEU A 20 -13.12 3.69 8.44
CA LEU A 20 -12.36 2.53 7.96
C LEU A 20 -11.67 2.82 6.62
N SER A 21 -12.35 3.53 5.71
CA SER A 21 -11.80 3.88 4.39
C SER A 21 -10.58 4.81 4.50
N PHE A 22 -10.54 5.67 5.50
CA PHE A 22 -9.43 6.60 5.73
C PHE A 22 -8.19 5.90 6.30
N ALA A 23 -8.36 4.87 7.12
CA ALA A 23 -7.26 4.10 7.69
C ALA A 23 -6.54 3.22 6.67
N LEU A 24 -7.24 2.77 5.62
CA LEU A 24 -6.70 1.88 4.57
C LEU A 24 -5.81 2.58 3.54
N LYS A 25 -5.83 3.91 3.47
CA LYS A 25 -5.04 4.70 2.50
C LYS A 25 -3.75 5.27 3.09
N LYS A 26 -3.38 4.85 4.27
CA LYS A 26 -2.21 5.35 4.98
C LYS A 26 -0.91 4.84 4.35
N ASP A 27 0.10 5.71 4.30
CA ASP A 27 1.43 5.33 3.86
C ASP A 27 2.03 4.28 4.80
N VAL A 28 2.78 3.34 4.23
CA VAL A 28 3.49 2.29 4.96
C VAL A 28 4.98 2.54 4.90
N GLU A 29 5.61 2.68 6.06
CA GLU A 29 7.05 2.80 6.17
C GLU A 29 7.70 1.44 6.41
N PHE A 30 8.72 1.16 5.63
CA PHE A 30 9.61 0.02 5.83
C PHE A 30 10.95 0.53 6.36
N PRO A 31 11.49 -0.08 7.43
CA PRO A 31 12.72 0.39 8.03
C PRO A 31 13.90 0.32 7.05
N ALA A 32 14.88 1.19 7.25
CA ALA A 32 16.12 1.16 6.52
C ALA A 32 16.87 -0.16 6.73
N VAL A 33 17.53 -0.64 5.69
CA VAL A 33 18.38 -1.84 5.74
C VAL A 33 19.76 -1.46 5.24
N GLY A 34 20.77 -1.60 6.10
CA GLY A 34 22.14 -1.18 5.78
C GLY A 34 22.24 0.34 5.56
N ASP A 35 22.99 0.72 4.55
CA ASP A 35 23.21 2.14 4.17
C ASP A 35 22.08 2.71 3.32
N GLU A 36 21.15 1.88 2.88
CA GLU A 36 19.98 2.31 2.14
C GLU A 36 18.93 2.93 3.07
N GLY A 37 18.30 4.00 2.64
CA GLY A 37 17.29 4.69 3.43
C GLY A 37 16.00 3.86 3.59
N LYS A 38 15.13 4.32 4.48
CA LYS A 38 13.79 3.73 4.65
C LYS A 38 12.98 3.84 3.36
N VAL A 39 12.03 2.93 3.19
CA VAL A 39 11.08 2.97 2.07
C VAL A 39 9.71 3.43 2.57
N VAL A 40 9.13 4.41 1.91
CA VAL A 40 7.76 4.89 2.17
C VAL A 40 6.89 4.51 0.99
N PHE A 41 5.95 3.59 1.22
CA PHE A 41 4.97 3.20 0.21
C PHE A 41 3.70 4.04 0.37
N SER A 42 3.33 4.76 -0.69
CA SER A 42 2.10 5.54 -0.72
C SER A 42 0.94 4.75 -1.31
N HIS A 43 -0.02 4.39 -0.48
CA HIS A 43 -1.29 3.81 -0.92
C HIS A 43 -2.06 4.77 -1.84
N GLU A 44 -2.11 6.05 -1.49
CA GLU A 44 -2.79 7.07 -2.29
C GLU A 44 -2.26 7.11 -3.72
N ASN A 45 -0.93 7.13 -3.88
CA ASN A 45 -0.32 7.19 -5.20
C ASN A 45 -0.69 5.97 -6.08
N HIS A 46 -0.77 4.78 -5.49
CA HIS A 46 -1.10 3.55 -6.20
C HIS A 46 -2.60 3.37 -6.42
N THR A 47 -3.43 3.73 -5.46
CA THR A 47 -4.87 3.55 -5.54
C THR A 47 -5.59 4.69 -6.26
N GLU A 48 -5.35 5.93 -5.85
CA GLU A 48 -6.07 7.09 -6.42
C GLU A 48 -5.46 7.57 -7.73
N LYS A 49 -4.14 7.74 -7.77
CA LYS A 49 -3.47 8.26 -8.97
C LYS A 49 -3.26 7.21 -10.05
N LYS A 50 -3.04 5.95 -9.69
CA LYS A 50 -2.81 4.85 -10.64
C LYS A 50 -4.01 3.93 -10.84
N GLY A 51 -5.04 4.04 -10.02
CA GLY A 51 -6.31 3.33 -10.18
C GLY A 51 -6.31 1.87 -9.72
N PHE A 52 -5.31 1.42 -8.98
CA PHE A 52 -5.30 0.07 -8.43
C PHE A 52 -6.28 -0.07 -7.27
N LYS A 53 -6.88 -1.24 -7.15
CA LYS A 53 -7.80 -1.59 -6.07
C LYS A 53 -7.12 -2.53 -5.07
N CYS A 54 -7.68 -2.62 -3.86
CA CYS A 54 -7.12 -3.48 -2.82
C CYS A 54 -6.85 -4.92 -3.27
N PRO A 55 -7.75 -5.61 -3.99
CA PRO A 55 -7.51 -6.97 -4.47
C PRO A 55 -6.38 -7.11 -5.50
N ASP A 56 -5.98 -6.04 -6.15
CA ASP A 56 -4.89 -6.08 -7.14
C ASP A 56 -3.52 -6.36 -6.48
N CYS A 57 -3.39 -6.01 -5.21
CA CYS A 57 -2.17 -6.18 -4.42
C CYS A 57 -2.34 -7.15 -3.25
N HIS A 58 -3.55 -7.21 -2.65
CA HIS A 58 -3.82 -8.01 -1.47
C HIS A 58 -4.80 -9.15 -1.74
N PRO A 59 -4.58 -10.34 -1.18
CA PRO A 59 -3.40 -10.78 -0.41
C PRO A 59 -2.26 -11.32 -1.30
N GLY A 60 -2.43 -11.31 -2.63
CA GLY A 60 -1.53 -12.00 -3.57
C GLY A 60 -0.08 -11.49 -3.55
N LEU A 61 0.12 -10.18 -3.68
CA LEU A 61 1.45 -9.57 -3.68
C LEU A 61 1.92 -9.20 -2.27
N PHE A 62 0.98 -8.77 -1.42
CA PHE A 62 1.25 -8.32 -0.05
C PHE A 62 0.15 -8.80 0.89
N LYS A 63 0.55 -9.24 2.08
CA LYS A 63 -0.42 -9.55 3.13
C LYS A 63 -1.08 -8.28 3.67
N MET A 64 -2.31 -8.39 4.15
CA MET A 64 -3.05 -7.27 4.74
C MET A 64 -2.46 -6.77 6.07
N LYS A 65 -1.65 -7.59 6.73
CA LYS A 65 -1.07 -7.30 8.04
C LYS A 65 0.28 -6.60 7.89
N LYS A 66 0.45 -5.45 8.53
CA LYS A 66 1.75 -4.76 8.61
C LYS A 66 2.82 -5.68 9.19
N GLY A 67 3.97 -5.77 8.51
CA GLY A 67 5.04 -6.66 8.90
C GLY A 67 4.79 -8.15 8.60
N GLY A 68 3.71 -8.48 7.90
CA GLY A 68 3.37 -9.85 7.53
C GLY A 68 4.23 -10.43 6.41
N ASP A 69 4.86 -9.57 5.61
CA ASP A 69 5.75 -9.96 4.52
C ASP A 69 7.21 -9.64 4.83
N LYS A 70 8.08 -10.56 4.48
CA LYS A 70 9.53 -10.32 4.46
C LYS A 70 9.91 -9.86 3.07
N LEU A 71 10.17 -8.58 2.92
CA LEU A 71 10.53 -7.97 1.64
C LEU A 71 12.05 -7.91 1.49
N THR A 72 12.56 -8.42 0.37
CA THR A 72 13.98 -8.34 0.02
C THR A 72 14.15 -7.83 -1.41
N MET A 73 15.26 -7.17 -1.69
CA MET A 73 15.55 -6.72 -3.06
C MET A 73 15.67 -7.91 -4.02
N ALA A 74 16.26 -9.02 -3.59
CA ALA A 74 16.37 -10.24 -4.39
C ALA A 74 14.99 -10.76 -4.83
N ASP A 75 14.00 -10.76 -3.95
CA ASP A 75 12.63 -11.16 -4.30
C ASP A 75 11.98 -10.18 -5.27
N MET A 76 12.19 -8.89 -5.09
CA MET A 76 11.67 -7.86 -6.01
C MET A 76 12.31 -7.97 -7.39
N GLU A 77 13.60 -8.20 -7.46
CA GLU A 77 14.31 -8.45 -8.72
C GLU A 77 13.85 -9.73 -9.41
N ALA A 78 13.38 -10.71 -8.65
CA ALA A 78 12.78 -11.93 -9.17
C ALA A 78 11.29 -11.77 -9.56
N GLY A 79 10.75 -10.56 -9.50
CA GLY A 79 9.37 -10.25 -9.91
C GLY A 79 8.32 -10.46 -8.83
N LYS A 80 8.73 -10.49 -7.57
CA LYS A 80 7.82 -10.60 -6.41
C LYS A 80 7.55 -9.23 -5.79
N ASN A 81 6.47 -9.12 -5.04
CA ASN A 81 6.07 -7.90 -4.33
C ASN A 81 6.09 -6.66 -5.24
N CYS A 82 6.87 -5.63 -4.91
CA CYS A 82 7.00 -4.43 -5.74
C CYS A 82 7.49 -4.74 -7.17
N GLY A 83 8.35 -5.75 -7.31
CA GLY A 83 8.91 -6.17 -8.60
C GLY A 83 7.91 -6.80 -9.56
N ALA A 84 6.72 -7.20 -9.08
CA ALA A 84 5.65 -7.70 -9.95
C ALA A 84 5.14 -6.62 -10.93
N CYS A 85 5.22 -5.36 -10.55
CA CYS A 85 4.85 -4.21 -11.38
C CYS A 85 6.06 -3.35 -11.75
N HIS A 86 6.99 -3.15 -10.81
CA HIS A 86 8.23 -2.40 -11.03
C HIS A 86 9.30 -3.26 -11.73
N ASN A 87 8.97 -3.70 -12.93
CA ASN A 87 9.79 -4.60 -13.76
C ASN A 87 10.36 -3.94 -15.01
N GLY A 88 10.11 -2.66 -15.21
CA GLY A 88 10.54 -1.90 -16.39
C GLY A 88 9.51 -1.85 -17.54
N GLU A 89 8.40 -2.57 -17.40
CA GLU A 89 7.30 -2.57 -18.39
C GLU A 89 6.05 -1.86 -17.82
N LYS A 90 5.55 -2.33 -16.68
CA LYS A 90 4.36 -1.75 -16.03
C LYS A 90 4.69 -0.48 -15.25
N ALA A 91 5.85 -0.45 -14.62
CA ALA A 91 6.40 0.69 -13.90
C ALA A 91 7.93 0.66 -13.96
N PHE A 92 8.60 1.71 -13.47
CA PHE A 92 10.06 1.75 -13.48
C PHE A 92 10.67 0.53 -12.78
N ALA A 93 11.79 0.02 -13.32
CA ALA A 93 12.41 -1.21 -12.82
C ALA A 93 13.09 -1.01 -11.47
N VAL A 94 12.90 -1.94 -10.53
CA VAL A 94 13.62 -1.96 -9.26
C VAL A 94 15.13 -2.12 -9.43
N LYS A 95 15.58 -2.77 -10.50
CA LYS A 95 17.01 -2.98 -10.80
C LYS A 95 17.74 -1.75 -11.33
N SER A 96 17.03 -0.73 -11.77
CA SER A 96 17.66 0.46 -12.32
C SER A 96 18.32 1.27 -11.21
N PRO A 97 19.62 1.65 -11.36
CA PRO A 97 20.32 2.47 -10.36
C PRO A 97 19.60 3.78 -10.06
N ASP A 98 18.96 4.38 -11.07
CA ASP A 98 18.20 5.62 -10.93
C ASP A 98 16.89 5.44 -10.13
N SER A 99 16.50 4.21 -9.86
CA SER A 99 15.28 3.89 -9.11
C SER A 99 15.50 3.80 -7.60
N CYS A 100 16.72 3.58 -7.15
CA CYS A 100 17.02 3.46 -5.72
C CYS A 100 16.48 4.63 -4.90
N PRO A 101 16.77 5.91 -5.22
CA PRO A 101 16.28 7.04 -4.44
C PRO A 101 14.78 7.32 -4.60
N LYS A 102 14.11 6.68 -5.54
CA LYS A 102 12.65 6.79 -5.70
C LYS A 102 11.88 6.02 -4.62
N CYS A 103 12.51 4.98 -4.08
CA CYS A 103 11.94 4.16 -3.03
C CYS A 103 12.65 4.38 -1.69
N HIS A 104 13.99 4.39 -1.69
CA HIS A 104 14.80 4.58 -0.49
C HIS A 104 15.03 6.05 -0.21
N VAL A 105 14.53 6.52 0.93
CA VAL A 105 14.61 7.92 1.37
C VAL A 105 15.60 8.01 2.54
N LYS A 106 16.65 8.81 2.36
CA LYS A 106 17.64 9.08 3.39
C LYS A 106 17.29 10.33 4.20
#